data_0320966fdb0fc94ade870ddf478e5fec
#
_entry.id   0320966fdb0fc94ade870ddf478e5fec
#
_cell.length_a   1.000
_cell.length_b   1.000
_cell.length_c   1.000
_cell.angle_alpha   90.00
_cell.angle_beta   90.00
_cell.angle_gamma   90.00
#
_symmetry.space_group_name_H-M   'P 1'
#
loop_
_entity.id
_entity.type
_entity.pdbx_description
1 polymer ?
#
loop_
_entity_poly.entity_id
_entity_poly.type
_entity_poly.pdbx_seq_one_letter_code
_entity_poly.pdbx_strand_id
1 'polypeptide(L)'
;MPLSAECTESMSSLPTQGPDDAPARLAHGPVMLDVAGYRLSDVERERLRDPLVGGVILFARNFSDSEQLCALTAEIRAAREPQLIIAVDHEGGRVQRFRSDGFTRLPAMGTIGALWALDHMAALDAARCAGFVLASELLAHGIDLSFTPVLDLDYGVSSVIGDRAFHRDPAVVASLAGALCAGMADAGMGCVGKHFPGHGFIEADSHVDLPVDPRNFDAVWDEDIAPYRHRLGRQLSGVMPAHVRFENIDPHPAGFSSFWLGDVLRGRLGFKGAIFSDDLTMEGATVVGDIVARARAAHQAGCDMVLVCNRPDLAEYLLDRWAPEVSTESRARIAGLQARRRIEDPFALELSERYRAARATVTGLLDAAATDG
;
A
#
# COMPACT_ATOMS: atom_id res chain seq x y z
N MET A 1 57.86 14.20 -63.80
CA MET A 1 56.43 14.19 -63.75
C MET A 1 55.95 12.83 -63.33
N PRO A 2 55.00 12.62 -62.43
CA PRO A 2 54.24 13.59 -61.57
C PRO A 2 54.34 13.30 -60.08
N LEU A 3 53.83 14.25 -59.39
CA LEU A 3 53.54 14.32 -57.91
C LEU A 3 52.37 13.43 -57.49
N SER A 4 52.45 12.85 -56.28
CA SER A 4 51.28 12.65 -55.48
C SER A 4 51.69 12.68 -53.99
N ALA A 5 51.11 13.65 -53.28
CA ALA A 5 51.21 13.81 -51.84
C ALA A 5 50.13 12.94 -51.20
N GLU A 6 50.51 12.05 -50.29
CA GLU A 6 49.58 11.36 -49.41
C GLU A 6 49.47 12.11 -48.08
N CYS A 7 48.28 12.59 -47.82
CA CYS A 7 47.83 13.18 -46.54
C CYS A 7 47.47 12.00 -45.61
N THR A 8 48.25 11.72 -44.58
CA THR A 8 47.92 10.81 -43.50
C THR A 8 47.16 11.58 -42.45
N GLU A 9 45.84 11.39 -42.38
CA GLU A 9 45.00 11.86 -41.26
C GLU A 9 45.23 10.96 -40.05
N SER A 10 45.67 11.62 -38.98
CA SER A 10 45.78 11.02 -37.63
C SER A 10 44.36 10.76 -37.08
N MET A 11 43.94 9.51 -37.03
CA MET A 11 42.76 9.11 -36.27
C MET A 11 43.06 9.17 -34.76
N SER A 12 42.56 10.22 -34.12
CA SER A 12 42.46 10.34 -32.68
C SER A 12 41.56 9.21 -32.13
N SER A 13 42.13 8.31 -31.38
CA SER A 13 41.42 7.27 -30.64
C SER A 13 40.55 7.90 -29.55
N LEU A 14 39.23 7.77 -29.64
CA LEU A 14 38.28 8.02 -28.57
C LEU A 14 38.58 7.09 -27.39
N PRO A 15 38.52 7.57 -26.12
CA PRO A 15 38.73 6.71 -24.96
C PRO A 15 37.62 5.66 -24.91
N THR A 16 37.98 4.41 -24.89
CA THR A 16 37.08 3.27 -24.60
C THR A 16 36.62 3.42 -23.14
N GLN A 17 35.33 3.67 -22.93
CA GLN A 17 34.70 3.55 -21.63
C GLN A 17 34.87 2.11 -21.14
N GLY A 18 35.48 1.98 -19.95
CA GLY A 18 35.64 0.68 -19.30
C GLY A 18 34.30 0.09 -18.83
N PRO A 19 34.23 -1.23 -18.59
CA PRO A 19 33.00 -1.93 -18.21
C PRO A 19 32.46 -1.59 -16.81
N ASP A 20 33.07 -0.66 -16.05
CA ASP A 20 32.71 -0.33 -14.66
C ASP A 20 31.87 0.95 -14.50
N ASP A 21 31.51 1.66 -15.57
CA ASP A 21 30.72 2.90 -15.51
C ASP A 21 29.20 2.68 -15.73
N ALA A 22 28.65 1.51 -15.47
CA ALA A 22 27.20 1.38 -15.31
C ALA A 22 26.80 2.11 -14.03
N PRO A 23 25.88 3.11 -14.09
CA PRO A 23 25.44 3.80 -12.88
C PRO A 23 24.94 2.75 -11.89
N ALA A 24 25.46 2.81 -10.65
CA ALA A 24 25.05 1.92 -9.60
C ALA A 24 23.52 1.92 -9.55
N ARG A 25 22.86 0.78 -9.83
CA ARG A 25 21.42 0.68 -9.82
C ARG A 25 20.94 1.08 -8.42
N LEU A 26 20.28 2.22 -8.32
CA LEU A 26 19.68 2.66 -7.07
C LEU A 26 18.70 1.55 -6.63
N ALA A 27 18.70 1.22 -5.35
CA ALA A 27 17.67 0.34 -4.79
C ALA A 27 16.43 1.18 -4.45
N HIS A 28 15.28 0.53 -4.21
CA HIS A 28 14.14 1.22 -3.61
C HIS A 28 14.49 1.69 -2.20
N GLY A 29 14.28 2.97 -1.93
CA GLY A 29 14.45 3.54 -0.60
C GLY A 29 13.29 3.19 0.35
N PRO A 30 13.42 3.50 1.64
CA PRO A 30 12.44 3.17 2.66
C PRO A 30 11.35 4.24 2.83
N VAL A 31 11.25 5.25 1.96
CA VAL A 31 10.28 6.35 2.09
C VAL A 31 9.24 6.30 0.97
N MET A 32 7.98 6.37 1.34
CA MET A 32 6.86 6.57 0.44
C MET A 32 6.29 7.96 0.65
N LEU A 33 6.17 8.73 -0.42
CA LEU A 33 5.70 10.11 -0.44
C LEU A 33 4.43 10.23 -1.28
N ASP A 34 3.76 11.37 -1.19
CA ASP A 34 2.67 11.73 -2.08
C ASP A 34 3.07 12.84 -3.06
N VAL A 35 2.18 13.13 -4.00
CA VAL A 35 2.31 14.20 -4.98
C VAL A 35 1.08 15.11 -4.95
N ALA A 36 1.26 16.38 -5.34
CA ALA A 36 0.27 17.43 -5.08
C ALA A 36 -0.95 17.36 -6.00
N GLY A 37 -0.78 16.98 -7.27
CA GLY A 37 -1.83 17.19 -8.26
C GLY A 37 -1.86 16.13 -9.36
N TYR A 38 -2.38 16.55 -10.52
CA TYR A 38 -2.62 15.69 -11.69
C TYR A 38 -1.39 15.40 -12.53
N ARG A 39 -0.29 16.11 -12.30
CA ARG A 39 1.01 15.96 -12.97
C ARG A 39 2.12 16.26 -11.99
N LEU A 40 3.30 15.74 -12.26
CA LEU A 40 4.49 16.08 -11.46
C LEU A 40 4.98 17.48 -11.81
N SER A 41 5.24 18.29 -10.80
CA SER A 41 6.07 19.48 -10.91
C SER A 41 7.56 19.10 -11.04
N ASP A 42 8.40 20.05 -11.47
CA ASP A 42 9.85 19.82 -11.56
C ASP A 42 10.46 19.54 -10.19
N VAL A 43 9.96 20.19 -9.13
CA VAL A 43 10.39 19.96 -7.75
C VAL A 43 10.05 18.53 -7.30
N GLU A 44 8.86 18.04 -7.62
CA GLU A 44 8.47 16.66 -7.29
C GLU A 44 9.28 15.66 -8.10
N ARG A 45 9.56 15.89 -9.39
CA ARG A 45 10.42 15.03 -10.18
C ARG A 45 11.81 14.88 -9.55
N GLU A 46 12.39 15.97 -9.09
CA GLU A 46 13.70 15.92 -8.44
C GLU A 46 13.62 15.19 -7.10
N ARG A 47 12.60 15.47 -6.29
CA ARG A 47 12.36 14.76 -5.02
C ARG A 47 12.21 13.26 -5.20
N LEU A 48 11.47 12.80 -6.23
CA LEU A 48 11.27 11.40 -6.52
C LEU A 48 12.54 10.67 -6.98
N ARG A 49 13.58 11.39 -7.40
CA ARG A 49 14.91 10.83 -7.73
C ARG A 49 15.77 10.57 -6.52
N ASP A 50 15.39 11.09 -5.35
CA ASP A 50 16.14 10.86 -4.12
C ASP A 50 16.28 9.35 -3.84
N PRO A 51 17.48 8.84 -3.51
CA PRO A 51 17.71 7.44 -3.20
C PRO A 51 16.88 6.89 -2.04
N LEU A 52 16.42 7.75 -1.13
CA LEU A 52 15.57 7.36 -0.01
C LEU A 52 14.12 7.09 -0.44
N VAL A 53 13.68 7.61 -1.59
CA VAL A 53 12.31 7.40 -2.07
C VAL A 53 12.20 6.03 -2.71
N GLY A 54 11.26 5.22 -2.23
CA GLY A 54 10.94 3.88 -2.76
C GLY A 54 9.56 3.79 -3.39
N GLY A 55 8.66 4.73 -3.08
CA GLY A 55 7.30 4.69 -3.60
C GLY A 55 6.56 6.02 -3.52
N VAL A 56 5.41 6.03 -4.18
CA VAL A 56 4.45 7.15 -4.19
C VAL A 56 3.08 6.61 -3.82
N ILE A 57 2.39 7.28 -2.90
CA ILE A 57 0.98 7.04 -2.59
C ILE A 57 0.12 8.12 -3.27
N LEU A 58 -0.95 7.69 -3.95
CA LEU A 58 -1.90 8.57 -4.61
C LEU A 58 -3.17 8.76 -3.78
N PHE A 59 -3.78 9.93 -3.92
CA PHE A 59 -5.03 10.33 -3.26
C PHE A 59 -6.07 10.77 -4.30
N ALA A 60 -7.31 11.02 -3.86
CA ALA A 60 -8.38 11.48 -4.73
C ALA A 60 -8.03 12.75 -5.53
N ARG A 61 -7.19 13.65 -4.97
CA ARG A 61 -6.71 14.86 -5.65
C ARG A 61 -5.83 14.61 -6.87
N ASN A 62 -5.33 13.38 -7.02
CA ASN A 62 -4.46 12.98 -8.14
C ASN A 62 -5.24 12.41 -9.33
N PHE A 63 -6.58 12.41 -9.27
CA PHE A 63 -7.44 11.80 -10.27
C PHE A 63 -8.47 12.78 -10.80
N SER A 64 -8.47 13.05 -12.10
CA SER A 64 -9.55 13.70 -12.85
C SER A 64 -10.28 12.71 -13.77
N ASP A 65 -9.53 11.91 -14.49
CA ASP A 65 -9.99 10.91 -15.45
C ASP A 65 -8.93 9.82 -15.67
N SER A 66 -9.31 8.78 -16.39
CA SER A 66 -8.48 7.60 -16.66
C SER A 66 -7.19 7.94 -17.44
N GLU A 67 -7.30 8.78 -18.47
CA GLU A 67 -6.15 9.16 -19.31
C GLU A 67 -5.13 9.99 -18.51
N GLN A 68 -5.62 10.95 -17.73
CA GLN A 68 -4.75 11.77 -16.87
C GLN A 68 -4.03 10.91 -15.83
N LEU A 69 -4.73 9.94 -15.19
CA LEU A 69 -4.10 9.08 -14.19
C LEU A 69 -3.01 8.20 -14.80
N CYS A 70 -3.25 7.61 -15.98
CA CYS A 70 -2.24 6.87 -16.72
C CYS A 70 -1.02 7.73 -17.05
N ALA A 71 -1.23 8.99 -17.45
CA ALA A 71 -0.14 9.92 -17.71
C ALA A 71 0.67 10.23 -16.44
N LEU A 72 0.01 10.49 -15.30
CA LEU A 72 0.67 10.74 -14.02
C LEU A 72 1.50 9.53 -13.55
N THR A 73 0.93 8.32 -13.60
CA THR A 73 1.65 7.10 -13.19
C THR A 73 2.84 6.80 -14.10
N ALA A 74 2.73 7.09 -15.41
CA ALA A 74 3.85 7.01 -16.35
C ALA A 74 4.95 8.04 -16.02
N GLU A 75 4.59 9.28 -15.67
CA GLU A 75 5.56 10.30 -15.23
C GLU A 75 6.31 9.87 -13.96
N ILE A 76 5.59 9.33 -12.96
CA ILE A 76 6.19 8.82 -11.71
C ILE A 76 7.18 7.69 -12.01
N ARG A 77 6.81 6.75 -12.87
CA ARG A 77 7.68 5.63 -13.27
C ARG A 77 8.92 6.08 -14.02
N ALA A 78 8.79 7.10 -14.86
CA ALA A 78 9.90 7.67 -15.62
C ALA A 78 10.87 8.50 -14.75
N ALA A 79 10.51 8.83 -13.51
CA ALA A 79 11.34 9.68 -12.64
C ALA A 79 12.69 9.03 -12.29
N ARG A 80 12.74 7.68 -12.16
CA ARG A 80 13.98 6.96 -11.80
C ARG A 80 13.94 5.47 -12.15
N GLU A 81 15.13 4.83 -12.13
CA GLU A 81 15.30 3.38 -12.12
C GLU A 81 15.99 2.93 -10.82
N PRO A 82 15.50 1.84 -10.15
CA PRO A 82 14.28 1.08 -10.48
C PRO A 82 13.03 1.96 -10.32
N GLN A 83 11.98 1.64 -11.07
CA GLN A 83 10.71 2.37 -11.05
C GLN A 83 10.10 2.36 -9.64
N LEU A 84 9.59 3.50 -9.20
CA LEU A 84 8.93 3.63 -7.91
C LEU A 84 7.68 2.77 -7.82
N ILE A 85 7.40 2.25 -6.61
CA ILE A 85 6.15 1.58 -6.29
C ILE A 85 5.05 2.64 -6.21
N ILE A 86 3.93 2.43 -6.91
CA ILE A 86 2.79 3.33 -6.86
C ILE A 86 1.67 2.64 -6.07
N ALA A 87 1.24 3.28 -4.99
CA ALA A 87 0.22 2.77 -4.08
C ALA A 87 -0.97 3.72 -3.95
N VAL A 88 -2.08 3.22 -3.41
CA VAL A 88 -3.28 4.00 -3.13
C VAL A 88 -4.07 3.37 -1.98
N ASP A 89 -4.87 4.16 -1.24
CA ASP A 89 -5.94 3.64 -0.39
C ASP A 89 -7.20 3.44 -1.23
N HIS A 90 -7.42 2.23 -1.66
CA HIS A 90 -8.56 1.87 -2.49
C HIS A 90 -9.18 0.60 -1.94
N GLU A 91 -10.00 0.76 -0.87
CA GLU A 91 -10.59 -0.35 -0.13
C GLU A 91 -11.97 -0.72 -0.68
N GLY A 92 -12.76 0.28 -0.99
CA GLY A 92 -14.18 0.25 -1.30
C GLY A 92 -14.97 1.17 -0.35
N GLY A 93 -16.28 1.28 -0.53
CA GLY A 93 -17.12 2.13 0.28
C GLY A 93 -16.63 3.58 0.33
N ARG A 94 -16.51 4.12 1.55
CA ARG A 94 -16.03 5.50 1.76
C ARG A 94 -14.53 5.70 1.52
N VAL A 95 -13.73 4.65 1.59
CA VAL A 95 -12.28 4.70 1.33
C VAL A 95 -11.97 4.10 -0.04
N GLN A 96 -12.40 4.80 -1.05
CA GLN A 96 -12.09 4.53 -2.45
C GLN A 96 -11.73 5.84 -3.12
N ARG A 97 -10.47 6.00 -3.59
CA ARG A 97 -9.96 7.28 -4.09
C ARG A 97 -10.46 7.60 -5.49
N PHE A 98 -10.60 6.59 -6.34
CA PHE A 98 -11.05 6.73 -7.73
C PHE A 98 -12.41 6.05 -7.89
N ARG A 99 -13.43 6.76 -8.41
CA ARG A 99 -14.83 6.30 -8.36
C ARG A 99 -15.61 6.47 -9.66
N SER A 100 -14.94 6.87 -10.73
CA SER A 100 -15.54 7.14 -12.05
C SER A 100 -14.51 6.86 -13.12
N ASP A 101 -14.94 6.92 -14.38
CA ASP A 101 -14.07 6.86 -15.55
C ASP A 101 -13.01 5.75 -15.49
N GLY A 102 -13.43 4.51 -15.73
CA GLY A 102 -12.57 3.32 -15.65
C GLY A 102 -12.51 2.66 -14.26
N PHE A 103 -13.15 3.25 -13.23
CA PHE A 103 -13.22 2.67 -11.89
C PHE A 103 -14.64 2.33 -11.46
N THR A 104 -14.85 1.06 -11.15
CA THR A 104 -16.10 0.54 -10.57
C THR A 104 -16.21 1.02 -9.11
N ARG A 105 -17.39 1.47 -8.70
CA ARG A 105 -17.68 1.65 -7.28
C ARG A 105 -17.68 0.30 -6.60
N LEU A 106 -16.85 0.16 -5.57
CA LEU A 106 -16.76 -1.05 -4.77
C LEU A 106 -17.63 -0.92 -3.52
N PRO A 107 -18.30 -1.98 -3.08
CA PRO A 107 -19.02 -1.97 -1.81
C PRO A 107 -18.06 -1.73 -0.63
N ALA A 108 -18.60 -1.22 0.47
CA ALA A 108 -17.89 -1.31 1.75
C ALA A 108 -17.69 -2.78 2.12
N MET A 109 -16.60 -3.10 2.80
CA MET A 109 -16.32 -4.49 3.19
C MET A 109 -17.39 -5.05 4.13
N GLY A 110 -17.99 -4.21 4.98
CA GLY A 110 -19.13 -4.57 5.82
C GLY A 110 -20.36 -5.02 5.03
N THR A 111 -20.59 -4.48 3.83
CA THR A 111 -21.68 -4.95 2.95
C THR A 111 -21.44 -6.40 2.51
N ILE A 112 -20.19 -6.76 2.18
CA ILE A 112 -19.82 -8.15 1.87
C ILE A 112 -19.92 -9.01 3.13
N GLY A 113 -19.54 -8.48 4.29
CA GLY A 113 -19.68 -9.14 5.58
C GLY A 113 -21.12 -9.45 5.95
N ALA A 114 -22.05 -8.54 5.67
CA ALA A 114 -23.48 -8.76 5.91
C ALA A 114 -24.04 -9.92 5.06
N LEU A 115 -23.52 -10.08 3.82
CA LEU A 115 -23.94 -11.21 2.96
C LEU A 115 -23.52 -12.58 3.54
N TRP A 116 -22.47 -12.62 4.38
CA TRP A 116 -22.05 -13.87 5.02
C TRP A 116 -23.13 -14.53 5.86
N ALA A 117 -23.97 -13.73 6.53
CA ALA A 117 -25.08 -14.27 7.35
C ALA A 117 -26.20 -14.91 6.49
N LEU A 118 -26.29 -14.56 5.22
CA LEU A 118 -27.30 -15.06 4.27
C LEU A 118 -26.77 -16.21 3.43
N ASP A 119 -25.58 -16.05 2.86
CA ASP A 119 -24.94 -17.05 1.99
C ASP A 119 -23.42 -16.89 2.04
N HIS A 120 -22.74 -17.82 2.72
CA HIS A 120 -21.29 -17.84 2.84
C HIS A 120 -20.55 -17.94 1.50
N MET A 121 -21.10 -18.73 0.56
CA MET A 121 -20.45 -18.92 -0.73
C MET A 121 -20.59 -17.69 -1.61
N ALA A 122 -21.75 -17.05 -1.60
CA ALA A 122 -21.96 -15.78 -2.29
C ALA A 122 -21.07 -14.67 -1.70
N ALA A 123 -20.89 -14.61 -0.38
CA ALA A 123 -20.01 -13.65 0.27
C ALA A 123 -18.54 -13.84 -0.12
N LEU A 124 -18.06 -15.10 -0.17
CA LEU A 124 -16.69 -15.42 -0.60
C LEU A 124 -16.46 -15.07 -2.08
N ASP A 125 -17.44 -15.37 -2.95
CA ASP A 125 -17.36 -15.03 -4.37
C ASP A 125 -17.37 -13.51 -4.58
N ALA A 126 -18.24 -12.80 -3.87
CA ALA A 126 -18.30 -11.34 -3.88
C ALA A 126 -16.99 -10.69 -3.43
N ALA A 127 -16.38 -11.17 -2.33
CA ALA A 127 -15.09 -10.69 -1.87
C ALA A 127 -14.00 -10.95 -2.91
N ARG A 128 -13.96 -12.13 -3.53
CA ARG A 128 -12.98 -12.45 -4.58
C ARG A 128 -13.18 -11.60 -5.83
N CYS A 129 -14.43 -11.41 -6.26
CA CYS A 129 -14.76 -10.54 -7.38
C CYS A 129 -14.36 -9.08 -7.10
N ALA A 130 -14.66 -8.56 -5.90
CA ALA A 130 -14.25 -7.21 -5.50
C ALA A 130 -12.73 -7.03 -5.55
N GLY A 131 -11.95 -7.98 -5.00
CA GLY A 131 -10.49 -7.95 -5.06
C GLY A 131 -9.96 -8.02 -6.50
N PHE A 132 -10.56 -8.84 -7.36
CA PHE A 132 -10.14 -8.96 -8.75
C PHE A 132 -10.44 -7.69 -9.56
N VAL A 133 -11.62 -7.09 -9.40
CA VAL A 133 -12.00 -5.83 -10.07
C VAL A 133 -11.09 -4.69 -9.61
N LEU A 134 -10.98 -4.49 -8.29
CA LEU A 134 -10.10 -3.50 -7.68
C LEU A 134 -8.68 -3.54 -8.26
N ALA A 135 -8.07 -4.71 -8.21
CA ALA A 135 -6.68 -4.86 -8.65
C ALA A 135 -6.54 -4.72 -10.18
N SER A 136 -7.49 -5.25 -10.96
CA SER A 136 -7.46 -5.13 -12.42
C SER A 136 -7.51 -3.68 -12.88
N GLU A 137 -8.40 -2.88 -12.29
CA GLU A 137 -8.55 -1.46 -12.61
C GLU A 137 -7.31 -0.66 -12.19
N LEU A 138 -6.79 -0.87 -10.99
CA LEU A 138 -5.58 -0.18 -10.52
C LEU A 138 -4.35 -0.52 -11.38
N LEU A 139 -4.16 -1.81 -11.73
CA LEU A 139 -3.05 -2.24 -12.58
C LEU A 139 -3.13 -1.66 -13.99
N ALA A 140 -4.34 -1.53 -14.52
CA ALA A 140 -4.59 -0.90 -15.83
C ALA A 140 -4.23 0.60 -15.86
N HIS A 141 -4.26 1.23 -14.69
CA HIS A 141 -3.85 2.64 -14.51
C HIS A 141 -2.44 2.79 -13.96
N GLY A 142 -1.62 1.74 -14.02
CA GLY A 142 -0.21 1.80 -13.63
C GLY A 142 0.04 1.84 -12.11
N ILE A 143 -0.90 1.41 -11.28
CA ILE A 143 -0.77 1.37 -9.82
C ILE A 143 -0.42 -0.05 -9.39
N ASP A 144 0.59 -0.21 -8.53
CA ASP A 144 1.15 -1.51 -8.14
C ASP A 144 0.45 -2.13 -6.94
N LEU A 145 -0.11 -1.29 -6.04
CA LEU A 145 -0.54 -1.73 -4.72
C LEU A 145 -1.75 -0.93 -4.22
N SER A 146 -2.67 -1.61 -3.55
CA SER A 146 -3.65 -0.96 -2.67
C SER A 146 -3.39 -1.35 -1.21
N PHE A 147 -3.54 -0.38 -0.29
CA PHE A 147 -3.51 -0.65 1.14
C PHE A 147 -4.84 -1.27 1.59
N THR A 148 -5.05 -2.53 1.20
CA THR A 148 -6.22 -3.36 1.48
C THR A 148 -5.82 -4.85 1.55
N PRO A 149 -6.50 -5.68 2.34
CA PRO A 149 -7.73 -5.47 3.11
C PRO A 149 -7.54 -4.82 4.48
N VAL A 150 -8.62 -4.20 4.98
CA VAL A 150 -8.79 -3.90 6.40
C VAL A 150 -9.09 -5.22 7.12
N LEU A 151 -8.29 -5.54 8.14
CA LEU A 151 -8.40 -6.76 8.95
C LEU A 151 -8.91 -6.47 10.37
N ASP A 152 -9.16 -5.19 10.66
CA ASP A 152 -9.78 -4.76 11.92
C ASP A 152 -11.15 -5.40 12.08
N LEU A 153 -11.50 -5.75 13.32
CA LEU A 153 -12.81 -6.30 13.66
C LEU A 153 -13.82 -5.18 13.89
N ASP A 154 -15.06 -5.38 13.46
CA ASP A 154 -16.15 -4.45 13.74
C ASP A 154 -16.70 -4.67 15.16
N TYR A 155 -16.23 -3.88 16.11
CA TYR A 155 -16.75 -3.85 17.48
C TYR A 155 -17.98 -2.93 17.62
N GLY A 156 -18.37 -2.22 16.57
CA GLY A 156 -19.49 -1.29 16.59
C GLY A 156 -19.22 0.05 17.28
N VAL A 157 -17.97 0.29 17.73
CA VAL A 157 -17.59 1.49 18.48
C VAL A 157 -16.70 2.45 17.69
N SER A 158 -15.90 1.94 16.77
CA SER A 158 -14.94 2.73 16.01
C SER A 158 -15.59 3.38 14.78
N SER A 159 -15.74 4.71 14.81
CA SER A 159 -16.18 5.49 13.64
C SER A 159 -15.14 5.52 12.51
N VAL A 160 -13.85 5.30 12.84
CA VAL A 160 -12.75 5.25 11.87
C VAL A 160 -12.79 3.96 11.06
N ILE A 161 -13.07 2.85 11.71
CA ILE A 161 -13.16 1.53 11.06
C ILE A 161 -14.57 1.32 10.50
N GLY A 162 -15.58 1.20 11.34
CA GLY A 162 -16.98 1.05 10.94
C GLY A 162 -17.15 0.03 9.81
N ASP A 163 -17.83 0.44 8.74
CA ASP A 163 -18.13 -0.36 7.53
C ASP A 163 -16.92 -0.75 6.68
N ARG A 164 -15.71 -0.28 7.03
CA ARG A 164 -14.45 -0.74 6.41
C ARG A 164 -14.09 -2.16 6.87
N ALA A 165 -14.48 -2.57 8.08
CA ALA A 165 -14.35 -3.93 8.56
C ALA A 165 -15.32 -4.87 7.85
N PHE A 166 -14.89 -6.10 7.60
CA PHE A 166 -15.78 -7.14 7.06
C PHE A 166 -16.84 -7.60 8.08
N HIS A 167 -16.42 -7.84 9.31
CA HIS A 167 -17.28 -8.48 10.32
C HIS A 167 -16.69 -8.35 11.73
N ARG A 168 -17.49 -8.68 12.76
CA ARG A 168 -17.01 -8.78 14.15
C ARG A 168 -16.22 -10.08 14.42
N ASP A 169 -16.61 -11.18 13.79
CA ASP A 169 -15.97 -12.50 13.97
C ASP A 169 -14.64 -12.56 13.20
N PRO A 170 -13.50 -12.83 13.88
CA PRO A 170 -12.19 -12.89 13.23
C PRO A 170 -12.06 -14.03 12.19
N ALA A 171 -12.82 -15.13 12.33
CA ALA A 171 -12.79 -16.22 11.36
C ALA A 171 -13.50 -15.81 10.05
N VAL A 172 -14.58 -15.04 10.13
CA VAL A 172 -15.27 -14.47 8.98
C VAL A 172 -14.36 -13.45 8.29
N VAL A 173 -13.74 -12.54 9.05
CA VAL A 173 -12.77 -11.56 8.52
C VAL A 173 -11.64 -12.28 7.78
N ALA A 174 -11.04 -13.30 8.39
CA ALA A 174 -9.96 -14.08 7.75
C ALA A 174 -10.41 -14.75 6.45
N SER A 175 -11.65 -15.26 6.40
CA SER A 175 -12.21 -15.93 5.22
C SER A 175 -12.47 -14.96 4.07
N LEU A 176 -13.16 -13.86 4.35
CA LEU A 176 -13.53 -12.85 3.35
C LEU A 176 -12.31 -12.07 2.85
N ALA A 177 -11.43 -11.64 3.76
CA ALA A 177 -10.18 -11.00 3.38
C ALA A 177 -9.28 -11.94 2.57
N GLY A 178 -9.24 -13.23 2.91
CA GLY A 178 -8.52 -14.25 2.14
C GLY A 178 -9.06 -14.40 0.72
N ALA A 179 -10.39 -14.35 0.54
CA ALA A 179 -11.02 -14.38 -0.77
C ALA A 179 -10.71 -13.12 -1.59
N LEU A 180 -10.78 -11.93 -0.96
CA LEU A 180 -10.41 -10.66 -1.59
C LEU A 180 -8.94 -10.68 -2.04
N CYS A 181 -8.01 -11.08 -1.15
CA CYS A 181 -6.58 -11.22 -1.49
C CYS A 181 -6.36 -12.21 -2.64
N ALA A 182 -7.12 -13.31 -2.71
CA ALA A 182 -7.04 -14.25 -3.81
C ALA A 182 -7.47 -13.60 -5.13
N GLY A 183 -8.54 -12.78 -5.11
CA GLY A 183 -8.98 -11.99 -6.27
C GLY A 183 -7.90 -11.00 -6.73
N MET A 184 -7.29 -10.27 -5.82
CA MET A 184 -6.18 -9.33 -6.13
C MET A 184 -4.99 -10.08 -6.74
N ALA A 185 -4.61 -11.22 -6.17
CA ALA A 185 -3.52 -12.05 -6.68
C ALA A 185 -3.79 -12.62 -8.07
N ASP A 186 -5.05 -12.98 -8.37
CA ASP A 186 -5.49 -13.43 -9.70
C ASP A 186 -5.29 -12.35 -10.78
N ALA A 187 -5.44 -11.07 -10.40
CA ALA A 187 -5.13 -9.95 -11.29
C ALA A 187 -3.62 -9.67 -11.40
N GLY A 188 -2.82 -10.06 -10.40
CA GLY A 188 -1.37 -9.85 -10.34
C GLY A 188 -0.90 -8.83 -9.31
N MET A 189 -1.79 -8.37 -8.40
CA MET A 189 -1.50 -7.40 -7.34
C MET A 189 -1.32 -8.10 -6.00
N GLY A 190 -0.35 -7.63 -5.19
CA GLY A 190 -0.22 -8.00 -3.79
C GLY A 190 -1.25 -7.27 -2.92
N CYS A 191 -1.43 -7.72 -1.68
CA CYS A 191 -2.34 -7.10 -0.72
C CYS A 191 -1.62 -6.71 0.58
N VAL A 192 -2.12 -5.68 1.27
CA VAL A 192 -1.57 -5.14 2.52
C VAL A 192 -2.65 -5.17 3.59
N GLY A 193 -2.44 -6.01 4.61
CA GLY A 193 -3.36 -6.08 5.75
C GLY A 193 -3.16 -4.91 6.71
N LYS A 194 -4.22 -4.30 7.18
CA LYS A 194 -4.20 -3.16 8.11
C LYS A 194 -5.41 -3.20 9.06
N HIS A 195 -5.31 -2.64 10.26
CA HIS A 195 -4.18 -1.95 10.89
C HIS A 195 -3.66 -2.81 12.05
N PHE A 196 -2.54 -3.48 11.86
CA PHE A 196 -2.00 -4.44 12.84
C PHE A 196 -1.64 -3.78 14.18
N PRO A 197 -1.88 -4.38 15.35
CA PRO A 197 -2.59 -5.65 15.57
C PRO A 197 -4.12 -5.53 15.48
N GLY A 198 -4.72 -4.34 15.55
CA GLY A 198 -6.13 -4.03 15.44
C GLY A 198 -6.45 -2.60 15.86
N HIS A 199 -7.42 -1.96 15.21
CA HIS A 199 -7.89 -0.60 15.49
C HIS A 199 -9.40 -0.55 15.80
N GLY A 200 -10.12 -1.66 15.63
CA GLY A 200 -11.60 -1.67 15.69
C GLY A 200 -12.20 -1.54 17.08
N PHE A 201 -11.43 -1.86 18.14
CA PHE A 201 -11.91 -1.80 19.53
C PHE A 201 -11.99 -0.39 20.09
N ILE A 202 -11.37 0.60 19.46
CA ILE A 202 -11.18 1.94 20.01
C ILE A 202 -12.02 2.94 19.23
N GLU A 203 -12.73 3.80 19.96
CA GLU A 203 -13.53 4.89 19.40
C GLU A 203 -12.65 6.04 18.89
N ALA A 204 -11.54 6.33 19.57
CA ALA A 204 -10.65 7.44 19.25
C ALA A 204 -10.01 7.30 17.86
N ASP A 205 -10.00 8.43 17.14
CA ASP A 205 -9.40 8.53 15.80
C ASP A 205 -7.91 8.89 15.91
N SER A 206 -7.03 8.02 15.39
CA SER A 206 -5.58 8.25 15.36
C SER A 206 -5.14 9.46 14.51
N HIS A 207 -6.04 10.02 13.71
CA HIS A 207 -5.80 11.29 13.02
C HIS A 207 -5.90 12.50 13.95
N VAL A 208 -6.57 12.37 15.10
CA VAL A 208 -6.88 13.47 16.02
C VAL A 208 -6.20 13.32 17.36
N ASP A 209 -5.97 12.09 17.84
CA ASP A 209 -5.36 11.79 19.14
C ASP A 209 -4.61 10.45 19.07
N LEU A 210 -3.87 10.10 20.13
CA LEU A 210 -3.28 8.76 20.27
C LEU A 210 -4.31 7.81 20.89
N PRO A 211 -4.87 6.87 20.12
CA PRO A 211 -5.79 5.87 20.66
C PRO A 211 -5.08 4.93 21.62
N VAL A 212 -5.76 4.56 22.71
CA VAL A 212 -5.24 3.65 23.74
C VAL A 212 -6.18 2.45 23.89
N ASP A 213 -5.63 1.25 23.71
CA ASP A 213 -6.31 -0.02 23.95
C ASP A 213 -5.90 -0.56 25.33
N PRO A 214 -6.84 -0.70 26.29
CA PRO A 214 -6.54 -1.17 27.63
C PRO A 214 -6.55 -2.70 27.76
N ARG A 215 -6.81 -3.44 26.68
CA ARG A 215 -6.88 -4.90 26.73
C ARG A 215 -5.52 -5.54 27.00
N ASN A 216 -5.52 -6.76 27.56
CA ASN A 216 -4.32 -7.56 27.72
C ASN A 216 -3.94 -8.27 26.40
N PHE A 217 -2.74 -8.86 26.39
CA PHE A 217 -2.21 -9.52 25.19
C PHE A 217 -3.09 -10.68 24.71
N ASP A 218 -3.62 -11.49 25.62
CA ASP A 218 -4.41 -12.69 25.24
C ASP A 218 -5.70 -12.28 24.52
N ALA A 219 -6.37 -11.22 24.98
CA ALA A 219 -7.58 -10.71 24.32
C ALA A 219 -7.27 -10.20 22.90
N VAL A 220 -6.20 -9.43 22.73
CA VAL A 220 -5.78 -8.92 21.40
C VAL A 220 -5.31 -10.07 20.51
N TRP A 221 -4.60 -11.06 21.09
CA TRP A 221 -4.11 -12.22 20.39
C TRP A 221 -5.23 -13.13 19.88
N ASP A 222 -6.26 -13.36 20.69
CA ASP A 222 -7.35 -14.27 20.36
C ASP A 222 -8.37 -13.67 19.40
N GLU A 223 -8.51 -12.34 19.40
CA GLU A 223 -9.45 -11.62 18.54
C GLU A 223 -8.75 -10.92 17.38
N ASP A 224 -8.12 -9.76 17.60
CA ASP A 224 -7.65 -8.85 16.53
C ASP A 224 -6.47 -9.44 15.72
N ILE A 225 -5.60 -10.21 16.36
CA ILE A 225 -4.48 -10.87 15.66
C ILE A 225 -4.94 -12.14 14.92
N ALA A 226 -6.07 -12.75 15.29
CA ALA A 226 -6.53 -13.98 14.68
C ALA A 226 -6.63 -13.93 13.15
N PRO A 227 -7.10 -12.87 12.50
CA PRO A 227 -7.10 -12.76 11.04
C PRO A 227 -5.71 -12.84 10.39
N TYR A 228 -4.66 -12.41 11.09
CA TYR A 228 -3.28 -12.45 10.59
C TYR A 228 -2.62 -13.82 10.72
N ARG A 229 -3.25 -14.75 11.43
CA ARG A 229 -2.71 -16.10 11.63
C ARG A 229 -2.88 -16.96 10.37
N HIS A 230 -2.10 -18.05 10.29
CA HIS A 230 -2.28 -19.12 9.32
C HIS A 230 -2.18 -18.69 7.84
N ARG A 231 -3.24 -19.01 7.06
CA ARG A 231 -3.21 -18.89 5.61
C ARG A 231 -3.21 -17.44 5.14
N LEU A 232 -4.04 -16.60 5.74
CA LEU A 232 -4.13 -15.19 5.33
C LEU A 232 -2.81 -14.45 5.51
N GLY A 233 -2.15 -14.59 6.66
CA GLY A 233 -0.86 -13.95 6.90
C GLY A 233 0.22 -14.32 5.86
N ARG A 234 0.13 -15.49 5.23
CA ARG A 234 1.02 -15.91 4.14
C ARG A 234 0.63 -15.34 2.78
N GLN A 235 -0.58 -14.87 2.60
CA GLN A 235 -1.06 -14.24 1.36
C GLN A 235 -0.70 -12.75 1.30
N LEU A 236 -0.52 -12.11 2.47
CA LEU A 236 -0.20 -10.69 2.56
C LEU A 236 1.21 -10.41 2.02
N SER A 237 1.32 -9.47 1.10
CA SER A 237 2.58 -8.92 0.61
C SER A 237 3.14 -7.86 1.55
N GLY A 238 2.25 -7.18 2.28
CA GLY A 238 2.59 -6.16 3.26
C GLY A 238 1.64 -6.17 4.46
N VAL A 239 2.06 -5.53 5.55
CA VAL A 239 1.25 -5.21 6.74
C VAL A 239 1.52 -3.77 7.13
N MET A 240 0.46 -3.05 7.49
CA MET A 240 0.52 -1.70 8.04
C MET A 240 0.05 -1.74 9.49
N PRO A 241 0.89 -1.38 10.48
CA PRO A 241 0.51 -1.29 11.88
C PRO A 241 -0.29 -0.03 12.16
N ALA A 242 -1.11 -0.09 13.21
CA ALA A 242 -1.89 1.03 13.72
C ALA A 242 -1.05 2.00 14.56
N HIS A 243 -1.39 3.29 14.53
CA HIS A 243 -0.94 4.25 15.56
C HIS A 243 -1.80 4.12 16.83
N VAL A 244 -1.79 2.93 17.43
CA VAL A 244 -2.52 2.59 18.65
C VAL A 244 -1.54 2.12 19.71
N ARG A 245 -1.69 2.63 20.95
CA ARG A 245 -0.94 2.16 22.11
C ARG A 245 -1.76 1.13 22.88
N PHE A 246 -1.21 -0.06 23.03
CA PHE A 246 -1.78 -1.14 23.85
C PHE A 246 -1.15 -1.08 25.24
N GLU A 247 -1.67 -0.23 26.11
CA GLU A 247 -1.00 0.26 27.32
C GLU A 247 -0.64 -0.84 28.33
N ASN A 248 -1.40 -1.93 28.39
CA ASN A 248 -1.11 -3.08 29.25
C ASN A 248 -0.15 -4.09 28.60
N ILE A 249 0.40 -3.80 27.41
CA ILE A 249 1.24 -4.72 26.64
C ILE A 249 2.59 -4.08 26.30
N ASP A 250 2.56 -2.89 25.69
CA ASP A 250 3.76 -2.15 25.27
C ASP A 250 3.52 -0.63 25.39
N PRO A 251 4.48 0.14 25.91
CA PRO A 251 4.32 1.58 26.09
C PRO A 251 4.30 2.38 24.79
N HIS A 252 4.76 1.77 23.67
CA HIS A 252 4.83 2.45 22.38
C HIS A 252 3.61 2.11 21.50
N PRO A 253 3.17 3.03 20.63
CA PRO A 253 2.22 2.70 19.59
C PRO A 253 2.74 1.55 18.70
N ALA A 254 1.86 0.70 18.19
CA ALA A 254 2.26 -0.53 17.52
C ALA A 254 3.24 -0.30 16.35
N GLY A 255 3.09 0.79 15.58
CA GLY A 255 3.99 1.15 14.48
C GLY A 255 5.42 1.54 14.92
N PHE A 256 5.64 1.78 16.22
CA PHE A 256 6.94 2.14 16.81
C PHE A 256 7.44 1.11 17.82
N SER A 257 6.84 -0.07 17.87
CA SER A 257 7.11 -1.11 18.86
C SER A 257 7.85 -2.30 18.24
N SER A 258 9.06 -2.55 18.67
CA SER A 258 9.81 -3.77 18.32
C SER A 258 9.14 -5.04 18.86
N PHE A 259 8.41 -4.95 19.97
CA PHE A 259 7.59 -6.06 20.46
C PHE A 259 6.51 -6.43 19.42
N TRP A 260 5.71 -5.46 18.95
CA TRP A 260 4.65 -5.75 18.00
C TRP A 260 5.18 -6.18 16.62
N LEU A 261 6.15 -5.45 16.08
CA LEU A 261 6.65 -5.71 14.72
C LEU A 261 7.71 -6.83 14.70
N GLY A 262 8.60 -6.88 15.68
CA GLY A 262 9.66 -7.87 15.80
C GLY A 262 9.18 -9.18 16.40
N ASP A 263 8.77 -9.15 17.67
CA ASP A 263 8.48 -10.39 18.41
C ASP A 263 7.15 -11.02 17.98
N VAL A 264 6.10 -10.23 17.78
CA VAL A 264 4.77 -10.76 17.43
C VAL A 264 4.66 -10.98 15.93
N LEU A 265 4.78 -9.94 15.10
CA LEU A 265 4.52 -10.05 13.66
C LEU A 265 5.60 -10.89 12.93
N ARG A 266 6.87 -10.56 13.11
CA ARG A 266 7.98 -11.32 12.49
C ARG A 266 8.23 -12.66 13.19
N GLY A 267 8.26 -12.68 14.53
CA GLY A 267 8.61 -13.83 15.34
C GLY A 267 7.48 -14.85 15.43
N ARG A 268 6.40 -14.52 16.15
CA ARG A 268 5.31 -15.48 16.44
C ARG A 268 4.46 -15.82 15.23
N LEU A 269 4.11 -14.80 14.40
CA LEU A 269 3.32 -14.98 13.18
C LEU A 269 4.15 -15.41 11.98
N GLY A 270 5.48 -15.22 12.03
CA GLY A 270 6.41 -15.61 10.97
C GLY A 270 6.22 -14.81 9.69
N PHE A 271 5.69 -13.58 9.75
CA PHE A 271 5.43 -12.74 8.59
C PHE A 271 6.71 -12.40 7.83
N LYS A 272 6.70 -12.54 6.49
CA LYS A 272 7.87 -12.35 5.62
C LYS A 272 7.73 -11.20 4.64
N GLY A 273 6.54 -10.61 4.48
CA GLY A 273 6.28 -9.48 3.59
C GLY A 273 6.83 -8.16 4.11
N ALA A 274 6.59 -7.06 3.41
CA ALA A 274 6.98 -5.73 3.82
C ALA A 274 6.14 -5.22 5.00
N ILE A 275 6.75 -4.46 5.90
CA ILE A 275 6.04 -3.72 6.96
C ILE A 275 6.13 -2.24 6.60
N PHE A 276 4.96 -1.60 6.45
CA PHE A 276 4.85 -0.16 6.30
C PHE A 276 4.70 0.50 7.67
N SER A 277 5.00 1.79 7.80
CA SER A 277 4.35 2.56 8.85
C SER A 277 2.95 2.97 8.38
N ASP A 278 2.05 3.33 9.28
CA ASP A 278 0.96 4.25 8.92
C ASP A 278 1.55 5.64 8.70
N ASP A 279 0.74 6.61 8.20
CA ASP A 279 1.24 7.94 7.87
C ASP A 279 1.86 8.61 9.12
N LEU A 280 3.16 8.90 9.04
CA LEU A 280 3.90 9.52 10.13
C LEU A 280 3.51 10.98 10.38
N THR A 281 2.70 11.59 9.54
CA THR A 281 2.17 12.93 9.75
C THR A 281 0.92 12.97 10.63
N MET A 282 0.30 11.81 10.90
CA MET A 282 -0.87 11.69 11.77
C MET A 282 -0.55 12.07 13.21
N GLU A 283 -1.56 12.59 13.92
CA GLU A 283 -1.41 13.05 15.32
C GLU A 283 -0.94 11.91 16.25
N GLY A 284 -1.48 10.71 16.11
CA GLY A 284 -1.05 9.54 16.88
C GLY A 284 0.44 9.18 16.76
N ALA A 285 1.13 9.67 15.72
CA ALA A 285 2.57 9.51 15.57
C ALA A 285 3.38 10.60 16.27
N THR A 286 2.76 11.76 16.61
CA THR A 286 3.47 12.95 17.13
C THR A 286 4.13 12.74 18.48
N VAL A 287 3.65 11.78 19.26
CA VAL A 287 4.20 11.41 20.57
C VAL A 287 5.66 10.98 20.53
N VAL A 288 6.20 10.63 19.34
CA VAL A 288 7.58 10.19 19.16
C VAL A 288 8.55 11.35 18.89
N GLY A 289 8.04 12.52 18.49
CA GLY A 289 8.85 13.71 18.21
C GLY A 289 8.68 14.24 16.79
N ASP A 290 9.76 14.83 16.21
CA ASP A 290 9.73 15.33 14.84
C ASP A 290 9.70 14.20 13.80
N ILE A 291 9.49 14.53 12.53
CA ILE A 291 9.31 13.54 11.45
C ILE A 291 10.53 12.61 11.28
N VAL A 292 11.73 13.10 11.56
CA VAL A 292 12.97 12.29 11.49
C VAL A 292 13.02 11.30 12.66
N ALA A 293 12.63 11.73 13.86
CA ALA A 293 12.52 10.85 15.02
C ALA A 293 11.46 9.76 14.79
N ARG A 294 10.31 10.12 14.24
CA ARG A 294 9.24 9.16 13.89
C ARG A 294 9.71 8.14 12.85
N ALA A 295 10.32 8.58 11.76
CA ALA A 295 10.86 7.69 10.73
C ALA A 295 11.92 6.74 11.28
N ARG A 296 12.82 7.25 12.13
CA ARG A 296 13.84 6.46 12.80
C ARG A 296 13.22 5.42 13.74
N ALA A 297 12.26 5.82 14.56
CA ALA A 297 11.60 4.91 15.49
C ALA A 297 10.82 3.80 14.76
N ALA A 298 10.05 4.14 13.71
CA ALA A 298 9.33 3.16 12.91
C ALA A 298 10.30 2.16 12.23
N HIS A 299 11.38 2.67 11.64
CA HIS A 299 12.40 1.84 10.98
C HIS A 299 13.11 0.92 11.99
N GLN A 300 13.50 1.44 13.16
CA GLN A 300 14.13 0.66 14.24
C GLN A 300 13.18 -0.39 14.82
N ALA A 301 11.88 -0.10 14.87
CA ALA A 301 10.86 -1.08 15.28
C ALA A 301 10.66 -2.22 14.27
N GLY A 302 11.07 -2.04 13.01
CA GLY A 302 11.02 -3.09 11.97
C GLY A 302 10.22 -2.73 10.73
N CYS A 303 9.78 -1.47 10.56
CA CYS A 303 9.18 -1.02 9.30
C CYS A 303 10.22 -1.01 8.18
N ASP A 304 9.84 -1.56 7.05
CA ASP A 304 10.63 -1.54 5.82
C ASP A 304 10.44 -0.24 5.04
N MET A 305 9.24 0.34 5.14
CA MET A 305 8.86 1.57 4.44
C MET A 305 8.04 2.47 5.35
N VAL A 306 8.38 3.76 5.36
CA VAL A 306 7.67 4.80 6.12
C VAL A 306 6.90 5.72 5.19
N LEU A 307 5.68 6.10 5.59
CA LEU A 307 4.79 6.99 4.83
C LEU A 307 4.88 8.41 5.40
N VAL A 308 5.05 9.40 4.51
CA VAL A 308 4.95 10.83 4.83
C VAL A 308 4.03 11.48 3.81
N CYS A 309 2.79 11.77 4.20
CA CYS A 309 1.73 12.20 3.30
C CYS A 309 1.27 13.63 3.63
N ASN A 310 0.77 14.34 2.60
CA ASN A 310 0.12 15.65 2.73
C ASN A 310 0.99 16.78 3.32
N ARG A 311 2.28 16.54 3.52
CA ARG A 311 3.24 17.47 4.14
C ARG A 311 4.55 17.47 3.36
N PRO A 312 4.58 18.11 2.18
CA PRO A 312 5.80 18.16 1.35
C PRO A 312 6.99 18.81 2.06
N ASP A 313 6.75 19.74 2.99
CA ASP A 313 7.75 20.35 3.85
C ASP A 313 8.41 19.33 4.80
N LEU A 314 7.62 18.44 5.42
CA LEU A 314 8.14 17.38 6.27
C LEU A 314 8.85 16.28 5.45
N ALA A 315 8.36 16.02 4.24
CA ALA A 315 9.01 15.09 3.32
C ALA A 315 10.42 15.58 2.95
N GLU A 316 10.58 16.83 2.55
CA GLU A 316 11.89 17.43 2.27
C GLU A 316 12.80 17.42 3.50
N TYR A 317 12.26 17.84 4.65
CA TYR A 317 13.02 17.83 5.90
C TYR A 317 13.52 16.44 6.27
N LEU A 318 12.70 15.39 6.03
CA LEU A 318 13.08 14.00 6.26
C LEU A 318 14.19 13.55 5.30
N LEU A 319 14.02 13.77 4.00
CA LEU A 319 15.01 13.36 2.99
C LEU A 319 16.37 14.00 3.22
N ASP A 320 16.41 15.26 3.63
CA ASP A 320 17.65 15.98 3.89
C ASP A 320 18.43 15.47 5.14
N ARG A 321 17.73 14.86 6.11
CA ARG A 321 18.31 14.62 7.47
C ARG A 321 18.28 13.18 7.90
N TRP A 322 17.57 12.31 7.20
CA TRP A 322 17.48 10.91 7.56
C TRP A 322 18.40 10.06 6.66
N ALA A 323 19.32 9.35 7.28
CA ALA A 323 20.24 8.44 6.60
C ALA A 323 20.13 7.04 7.23
N PRO A 324 19.12 6.24 6.89
CA PRO A 324 18.91 4.91 7.46
C PRO A 324 19.85 3.90 6.82
N GLU A 325 20.27 2.91 7.62
CA GLU A 325 20.84 1.68 7.08
C GLU A 325 19.70 0.74 6.68
N VAL A 326 19.52 0.51 5.39
CA VAL A 326 18.48 -0.39 4.86
C VAL A 326 19.12 -1.74 4.52
N SER A 327 18.67 -2.80 5.19
CA SER A 327 19.18 -4.15 4.95
C SER A 327 18.82 -4.69 3.55
N THR A 328 19.59 -5.67 3.06
CA THR A 328 19.30 -6.35 1.80
C THR A 328 17.92 -7.02 1.81
N GLU A 329 17.55 -7.60 2.95
CA GLU A 329 16.24 -8.25 3.14
C GLU A 329 15.09 -7.23 3.08
N SER A 330 15.27 -6.04 3.68
CA SER A 330 14.28 -4.96 3.61
C SER A 330 14.11 -4.47 2.16
N ARG A 331 15.22 -4.24 1.46
CA ARG A 331 15.18 -3.87 0.03
C ARG A 331 14.48 -4.92 -0.84
N ALA A 332 14.73 -6.20 -0.57
CA ALA A 332 14.06 -7.29 -1.28
C ALA A 332 12.56 -7.34 -1.00
N ARG A 333 12.13 -7.08 0.27
CA ARG A 333 10.71 -6.99 0.62
C ARG A 333 10.03 -5.81 -0.06
N ILE A 334 10.67 -4.64 -0.07
CA ILE A 334 10.15 -3.46 -0.79
C ILE A 334 10.02 -3.76 -2.29
N ALA A 335 11.07 -4.29 -2.92
CA ALA A 335 11.02 -4.64 -4.34
C ALA A 335 9.92 -5.67 -4.66
N GLY A 336 9.62 -6.58 -3.73
CA GLY A 336 8.56 -7.58 -3.85
C GLY A 336 7.13 -7.04 -3.83
N LEU A 337 6.95 -5.74 -3.55
CA LEU A 337 5.66 -5.05 -3.58
C LEU A 337 5.23 -4.65 -5.00
N GLN A 338 6.16 -4.61 -5.96
CA GLN A 338 5.81 -4.32 -7.35
C GLN A 338 4.79 -5.32 -7.88
N ALA A 339 3.86 -4.84 -8.69
CA ALA A 339 2.87 -5.66 -9.35
C ALA A 339 3.54 -6.74 -10.22
N ARG A 340 3.05 -7.96 -10.13
CA ARG A 340 3.55 -9.12 -10.90
C ARG A 340 3.11 -9.08 -12.36
N ARG A 341 2.09 -8.31 -12.67
CA ARG A 341 1.50 -8.15 -14.00
C ARG A 341 1.09 -6.71 -14.20
N ARG A 342 1.26 -6.21 -15.41
CA ARG A 342 0.73 -4.91 -15.84
C ARG A 342 -0.32 -5.14 -16.89
N ILE A 343 -1.31 -4.26 -16.90
CA ILE A 343 -2.32 -4.17 -17.96
C ILE A 343 -2.00 -2.88 -18.69
N GLU A 344 -1.60 -2.99 -19.96
CA GLU A 344 -1.09 -1.84 -20.71
C GLU A 344 -2.19 -0.89 -21.18
N ASP A 345 -3.43 -1.41 -21.29
CA ASP A 345 -4.57 -0.63 -21.80
C ASP A 345 -5.80 -0.87 -20.91
N PRO A 346 -6.32 0.16 -20.22
CA PRO A 346 -7.55 0.05 -19.44
C PRO A 346 -8.75 -0.45 -20.25
N PHE A 347 -8.85 -0.10 -21.54
CA PHE A 347 -9.93 -0.54 -22.40
C PHE A 347 -9.91 -2.07 -22.66
N ALA A 348 -8.74 -2.70 -22.54
CA ALA A 348 -8.62 -4.15 -22.67
C ALA A 348 -9.38 -4.92 -21.57
N LEU A 349 -9.66 -4.30 -20.42
CA LEU A 349 -10.45 -4.91 -19.35
C LEU A 349 -11.88 -5.19 -19.82
N GLU A 350 -12.50 -4.28 -20.57
CA GLU A 350 -13.86 -4.42 -21.06
C GLU A 350 -14.03 -5.58 -22.06
N LEU A 351 -12.95 -6.05 -22.65
CA LEU A 351 -12.94 -7.22 -23.53
C LEU A 351 -12.86 -8.55 -22.74
N SER A 352 -12.47 -8.51 -21.47
CA SER A 352 -12.35 -9.69 -20.62
C SER A 352 -13.72 -10.13 -20.08
N GLU A 353 -14.16 -11.35 -20.43
CA GLU A 353 -15.39 -11.94 -19.87
C GLU A 353 -15.28 -12.07 -18.34
N ARG A 354 -14.12 -12.49 -17.84
CA ARG A 354 -13.89 -12.64 -16.41
C ARG A 354 -14.05 -11.32 -15.67
N TYR A 355 -13.49 -10.23 -16.22
CA TYR A 355 -13.62 -8.91 -15.60
C TYR A 355 -15.06 -8.45 -15.61
N ARG A 356 -15.77 -8.56 -16.73
CA ARG A 356 -17.17 -8.16 -16.84
C ARG A 356 -18.09 -8.95 -15.88
N ALA A 357 -17.86 -10.26 -15.74
CA ALA A 357 -18.62 -11.10 -14.81
C ALA A 357 -18.33 -10.67 -13.34
N ALA A 358 -17.08 -10.50 -12.96
CA ALA A 358 -16.70 -10.05 -11.62
C ALA A 358 -17.30 -8.66 -11.32
N ARG A 359 -17.21 -7.71 -12.27
CA ARG A 359 -17.81 -6.38 -12.13
C ARG A 359 -19.34 -6.45 -11.96
N ALA A 360 -20.00 -7.31 -12.69
CA ALA A 360 -21.45 -7.51 -12.54
C ALA A 360 -21.83 -8.02 -11.16
N THR A 361 -21.06 -8.96 -10.59
CA THR A 361 -21.25 -9.41 -9.19
C THR A 361 -21.10 -8.24 -8.21
N VAL A 362 -20.06 -7.43 -8.36
CA VAL A 362 -19.79 -6.28 -7.48
C VAL A 362 -20.89 -5.22 -7.57
N THR A 363 -21.31 -4.86 -8.79
CA THR A 363 -22.35 -3.82 -8.99
C THR A 363 -23.72 -4.32 -8.53
N GLY A 364 -24.04 -5.60 -8.73
CA GLY A 364 -25.29 -6.19 -8.24
C GLY A 364 -25.46 -6.14 -6.72
N LEU A 365 -24.34 -6.21 -5.96
CA LEU A 365 -24.37 -6.02 -4.51
C LEU A 365 -24.72 -4.59 -4.09
N LEU A 366 -24.26 -3.60 -4.84
CA LEU A 366 -24.57 -2.19 -4.56
C LEU A 366 -26.02 -1.88 -4.85
N ASP A 367 -26.57 -2.44 -5.93
CA ASP A 367 -27.97 -2.26 -6.30
C ASP A 367 -28.89 -2.90 -5.26
N ALA A 368 -28.58 -4.11 -4.78
CA ALA A 368 -29.33 -4.78 -3.73
C ALA A 368 -29.30 -3.98 -2.41
N ALA A 369 -28.13 -3.50 -1.98
CA ALA A 369 -28.00 -2.69 -0.77
C ALA A 369 -28.74 -1.35 -0.85
N ALA A 370 -28.90 -0.77 -2.04
CA ALA A 370 -29.64 0.47 -2.26
C ALA A 370 -31.17 0.29 -2.21
N THR A 371 -31.69 -0.94 -2.40
CA THR A 371 -33.11 -1.24 -2.35
C THR A 371 -33.64 -1.59 -0.96
N ASP A 372 -32.75 -1.99 -0.05
CA ASP A 372 -33.07 -2.39 1.34
C ASP A 372 -32.93 -1.25 2.37
N GLY A 373 -32.51 -0.05 1.97
CA GLY A 373 -32.31 1.16 2.80
C GLY A 373 -33.29 2.27 2.44
#